data_ba66c797126b81784a8b4e1b4ba714a5
#
_entry.id   ba66c797126b81784a8b4e1b4ba714a5
#
_cell.length_a   1.000
_cell.length_b   1.000
_cell.length_c   1.000
_cell.angle_alpha   90.00
_cell.angle_beta   90.00
_cell.angle_gamma   90.00
#
_symmetry.space_group_name_H-M   'P 1'
#
loop_
_entity.id
_entity.type
_entity.pdbx_description
1 polymer ?
#
loop_
_entity_poly.entity_id
_entity_poly.type
_entity_poly.pdbx_seq_one_letter_code
_entity_poly.pdbx_strand_id
1 'polypeptide(L)'
;MQKTNWKRLFFPFWASQILSIFGSALVQFTLVWWLTQETGSATVLATATLVGLLPTIIVQPFAGAIVDRLSRKKVIIIADALIALATLGLGILFFLDKAEVWHIYAVMLFRAIGSAFHYPAQMASVPLMVPDDQLSRIAGLNQAFNGIINIISAPLGALVLELIGVEGSLLIDVVTASIAVAIVAFIPIPRQQKLESRGKDWFSTILHDMKDGFTYLMSWKGLVVLTALAFVFKMALSPAFTLIPLLVYQHLGGGAAQYSLVEVVAGVGIILGGVLLGVWGGFKKRVYTMFAGAIGVGLGILALGFLPQGRFPLILPPMFLIGFMIPIVDGPITAILQARIDNEYQGRVMTIFGSLINLSGPIGLIAAGPVADALGLQVWFIAAGVLVIASILFGAFNKHMLSIDTGPINGKA
;
A
#
# COMPACT_ATOMS: atom_id res chain seq x y z
N MET A 1 -1.21 -33.11 12.27
CA MET A 1 -2.36 -33.23 11.33
C MET A 1 -1.86 -33.88 10.06
N GLN A 2 -2.50 -34.96 9.61
CA GLN A 2 -2.11 -35.62 8.36
C GLN A 2 -2.25 -34.62 7.20
N LYS A 3 -1.18 -34.46 6.42
CA LYS A 3 -1.05 -33.53 5.27
C LYS A 3 -2.07 -33.74 4.13
N THR A 4 -2.94 -34.72 4.25
CA THR A 4 -3.88 -35.19 3.20
C THR A 4 -5.11 -34.31 2.98
N ASN A 5 -5.52 -33.47 3.95
CA ASN A 5 -6.77 -32.69 3.88
C ASN A 5 -6.59 -31.16 4.00
N TRP A 6 -5.36 -30.65 3.88
CA TRP A 6 -5.09 -29.23 4.06
C TRP A 6 -5.90 -28.31 3.11
N LYS A 7 -6.13 -28.77 1.87
CA LYS A 7 -6.90 -28.00 0.87
C LYS A 7 -8.33 -27.72 1.33
N ARG A 8 -8.99 -28.66 2.01
CA ARG A 8 -10.36 -28.52 2.48
C ARG A 8 -10.51 -27.48 3.60
N LEU A 9 -9.44 -27.24 4.36
CA LEU A 9 -9.43 -26.25 5.43
C LEU A 9 -8.90 -24.91 4.94
N PHE A 10 -7.83 -24.93 4.13
CA PHE A 10 -7.16 -23.73 3.68
C PHE A 10 -7.96 -22.95 2.63
N PHE A 11 -8.52 -23.60 1.60
CA PHE A 11 -9.20 -22.85 0.53
C PHE A 11 -10.47 -22.13 0.99
N PRO A 12 -11.35 -22.68 1.85
CA PRO A 12 -12.46 -21.90 2.40
C PRO A 12 -11.99 -20.73 3.27
N PHE A 13 -10.97 -20.93 4.12
CA PHE A 13 -10.33 -19.86 4.86
C PHE A 13 -9.84 -18.76 3.92
N TRP A 14 -9.02 -19.13 2.94
CA TRP A 14 -8.41 -18.24 1.99
C TRP A 14 -9.43 -17.47 1.14
N ALA A 15 -10.44 -18.16 0.60
CA ALA A 15 -11.49 -17.54 -0.21
C ALA A 15 -12.32 -16.55 0.62
N SER A 16 -12.62 -16.88 1.89
CA SER A 16 -13.33 -15.96 2.77
C SER A 16 -12.54 -14.69 3.07
N GLN A 17 -11.22 -14.81 3.22
CA GLN A 17 -10.37 -13.65 3.44
C GLN A 17 -10.26 -12.77 2.19
N ILE A 18 -10.16 -13.36 1.00
CA ILE A 18 -10.19 -12.62 -0.27
C ILE A 18 -11.52 -11.87 -0.42
N LEU A 19 -12.64 -12.51 -0.08
CA LEU A 19 -13.96 -11.89 -0.14
C LEU A 19 -14.06 -10.69 0.81
N SER A 20 -13.56 -10.81 2.04
CA SER A 20 -13.52 -9.72 3.01
C SER A 20 -12.62 -8.57 2.55
N ILE A 21 -11.41 -8.85 2.03
CA ILE A 21 -10.50 -7.84 1.49
C ILE A 21 -11.16 -7.11 0.31
N PHE A 22 -11.86 -7.83 -0.55
CA PHE A 22 -12.57 -7.24 -1.68
C PHE A 22 -13.68 -6.28 -1.22
N GLY A 23 -14.53 -6.68 -0.26
CA GLY A 23 -15.54 -5.80 0.32
C GLY A 23 -14.92 -4.53 0.92
N SER A 24 -13.82 -4.69 1.65
CA SER A 24 -13.07 -3.57 2.22
C SER A 24 -12.49 -2.61 1.18
N ALA A 25 -12.05 -3.13 0.02
CA ALA A 25 -11.55 -2.31 -1.07
C ALA A 25 -12.67 -1.49 -1.76
N LEU A 26 -13.89 -2.07 -1.88
CA LEU A 26 -15.08 -1.34 -2.37
C LEU A 26 -15.43 -0.17 -1.44
N VAL A 27 -15.46 -0.42 -0.13
CA VAL A 27 -15.73 0.64 0.86
C VAL A 27 -14.66 1.73 0.81
N GLN A 28 -13.39 1.37 0.69
CA GLN A 28 -12.31 2.34 0.56
C GLN A 28 -12.53 3.28 -0.63
N PHE A 29 -12.86 2.73 -1.81
CA PHE A 29 -13.19 3.51 -3.00
C PHE A 29 -14.39 4.44 -2.75
N THR A 30 -15.47 3.89 -2.19
CA THR A 30 -16.72 4.63 -1.91
C THR A 30 -16.48 5.80 -0.95
N LEU A 31 -15.77 5.58 0.16
CA LEU A 31 -15.50 6.62 1.16
C LEU A 31 -14.59 7.73 0.61
N VAL A 32 -13.54 7.36 -0.15
CA VAL A 32 -12.66 8.33 -0.81
C VAL A 32 -13.46 9.18 -1.81
N TRP A 33 -14.31 8.53 -2.61
CA TRP A 33 -15.13 9.25 -3.58
C TRP A 33 -16.19 10.15 -2.91
N TRP A 34 -16.85 9.66 -1.88
CA TRP A 34 -17.82 10.47 -1.11
C TRP A 34 -17.15 11.71 -0.49
N LEU A 35 -15.99 11.54 0.18
CA LEU A 35 -15.22 12.67 0.72
C LEU A 35 -14.84 13.68 -0.36
N THR A 36 -14.50 13.18 -1.57
CA THR A 36 -14.17 14.04 -2.71
C THR A 36 -15.35 14.90 -3.14
N GLN A 37 -16.53 14.30 -3.27
CA GLN A 37 -17.75 15.00 -3.70
C GLN A 37 -18.29 15.97 -2.62
N GLU A 38 -18.30 15.51 -1.37
CA GLU A 38 -18.89 16.27 -0.27
C GLU A 38 -18.06 17.50 0.12
N THR A 39 -16.75 17.35 0.13
CA THR A 39 -15.89 18.40 0.67
C THR A 39 -15.12 19.19 -0.38
N GLY A 40 -14.78 18.56 -1.50
CA GLY A 40 -13.91 19.16 -2.51
C GLY A 40 -12.55 19.60 -1.98
N SER A 41 -12.10 19.11 -0.80
CA SER A 41 -10.88 19.55 -0.12
C SER A 41 -9.76 18.52 -0.22
N ALA A 42 -8.61 18.97 -0.68
CA ALA A 42 -7.38 18.16 -0.71
C ALA A 42 -6.91 17.83 0.71
N THR A 43 -7.06 18.75 1.66
CA THR A 43 -6.71 18.52 3.07
C THR A 43 -7.56 17.43 3.69
N VAL A 44 -8.86 17.36 3.37
CA VAL A 44 -9.75 16.31 3.86
C VAL A 44 -9.30 14.94 3.33
N LEU A 45 -9.01 14.82 2.04
CA LEU A 45 -8.52 13.57 1.44
C LEU A 45 -7.15 13.16 1.98
N ALA A 46 -6.23 14.11 2.12
CA ALA A 46 -4.93 13.86 2.72
C ALA A 46 -5.06 13.37 4.17
N THR A 47 -5.94 14.01 4.96
CA THR A 47 -6.22 13.62 6.35
C THR A 47 -6.84 12.23 6.43
N ALA A 48 -7.82 11.92 5.57
CA ALA A 48 -8.42 10.58 5.49
C ALA A 48 -7.36 9.50 5.22
N THR A 49 -6.48 9.77 4.25
CA THR A 49 -5.38 8.85 3.91
C THR A 49 -4.39 8.72 5.07
N LEU A 50 -4.04 9.81 5.75
CA LEU A 50 -3.19 9.79 6.94
C LEU A 50 -3.79 8.96 8.07
N VAL A 51 -5.07 9.16 8.36
CA VAL A 51 -5.80 8.39 9.39
C VAL A 51 -5.85 6.90 9.05
N GLY A 52 -5.92 6.53 7.77
CA GLY A 52 -5.86 5.14 7.31
C GLY A 52 -4.45 4.53 7.34
N LEU A 53 -3.40 5.33 7.14
CA LEU A 53 -2.03 4.83 7.02
C LEU A 53 -1.23 4.86 8.33
N LEU A 54 -1.27 5.98 9.07
CA LEU A 54 -0.42 6.18 10.24
C LEU A 54 -0.61 5.12 11.32
N PRO A 55 -1.86 4.72 11.69
CA PRO A 55 -2.05 3.67 12.68
C PRO A 55 -1.43 2.34 12.24
N THR A 56 -1.54 2.00 10.97
CA THR A 56 -0.95 0.78 10.42
C THR A 56 0.57 0.80 10.54
N ILE A 57 1.22 1.91 10.15
CA ILE A 57 2.67 2.06 10.23
C ILE A 57 3.16 1.97 11.68
N ILE A 58 2.44 2.59 12.62
CA ILE A 58 2.84 2.63 14.04
C ILE A 58 2.55 1.30 14.75
N VAL A 59 1.38 0.71 14.50
CA VAL A 59 0.89 -0.46 15.26
C VAL A 59 1.43 -1.78 14.70
N GLN A 60 1.61 -1.90 13.38
CA GLN A 60 1.97 -3.16 12.73
C GLN A 60 3.25 -3.82 13.26
N PRO A 61 4.36 -3.11 13.58
CA PRO A 61 5.55 -3.72 14.19
C PRO A 61 5.27 -4.40 15.53
N PHE A 62 4.37 -3.81 16.33
CA PHE A 62 3.97 -4.36 17.63
C PHE A 62 2.90 -5.44 17.50
N ALA A 63 2.00 -5.28 16.51
CA ALA A 63 0.92 -6.23 16.27
C ALA A 63 1.45 -7.63 15.95
N GLY A 64 2.52 -7.77 15.17
CA GLY A 64 3.15 -9.06 14.89
C GLY A 64 3.55 -9.81 16.15
N ALA A 65 4.25 -9.12 17.07
CA ALA A 65 4.70 -9.71 18.33
C ALA A 65 3.53 -10.08 19.28
N ILE A 66 2.44 -9.32 19.24
CA ILE A 66 1.23 -9.60 20.01
C ILE A 66 0.49 -10.80 19.41
N VAL A 67 0.34 -10.85 18.08
CA VAL A 67 -0.31 -11.93 17.33
C VAL A 67 0.38 -13.28 17.59
N ASP A 68 1.70 -13.32 17.69
CA ASP A 68 2.45 -14.55 17.96
C ASP A 68 2.14 -15.15 19.35
N ARG A 69 1.66 -14.33 20.29
CA ARG A 69 1.27 -14.77 21.64
C ARG A 69 -0.22 -15.13 21.75
N LEU A 70 -1.03 -14.65 20.82
CA LEU A 70 -2.47 -14.85 20.82
C LEU A 70 -2.90 -15.99 19.87
N SER A 71 -4.14 -16.41 19.98
CA SER A 71 -4.74 -17.29 18.99
C SER A 71 -4.99 -16.52 17.70
N ARG A 72 -4.26 -16.82 16.62
CA ARG A 72 -4.39 -16.17 15.30
C ARG A 72 -5.84 -16.16 14.81
N LYS A 73 -6.55 -17.28 15.00
CA LYS A 73 -7.99 -17.39 14.73
C LYS A 73 -8.81 -16.33 15.46
N LYS A 74 -8.56 -16.14 16.77
CA LYS A 74 -9.31 -15.15 17.56
C LYS A 74 -8.98 -13.73 17.11
N VAL A 75 -7.71 -13.45 16.78
CA VAL A 75 -7.29 -12.13 16.31
C VAL A 75 -7.98 -11.80 14.98
N ILE A 76 -8.02 -12.72 14.02
CA ILE A 76 -8.71 -12.54 12.74
C ILE A 76 -10.20 -12.26 12.96
N ILE A 77 -10.89 -13.12 13.74
CA ILE A 77 -12.32 -12.96 14.01
C ILE A 77 -12.63 -11.63 14.69
N ILE A 78 -11.86 -11.26 15.72
CA ILE A 78 -12.10 -10.01 16.47
C ILE A 78 -11.82 -8.80 15.58
N ALA A 79 -10.74 -8.81 14.80
CA ALA A 79 -10.41 -7.71 13.91
C ALA A 79 -11.49 -7.52 12.83
N ASP A 80 -11.89 -8.59 12.11
CA ASP A 80 -12.94 -8.53 11.11
C ASP A 80 -14.28 -8.10 11.70
N ALA A 81 -14.66 -8.63 12.90
CA ALA A 81 -15.90 -8.24 13.56
C ALA A 81 -15.91 -6.76 13.98
N LEU A 82 -14.81 -6.24 14.52
CA LEU A 82 -14.68 -4.82 14.89
C LEU A 82 -14.74 -3.92 13.66
N ILE A 83 -14.08 -4.29 12.57
CA ILE A 83 -14.14 -3.56 11.29
C ILE A 83 -15.57 -3.55 10.77
N ALA A 84 -16.23 -4.71 10.74
CA ALA A 84 -17.63 -4.83 10.27
C ALA A 84 -18.59 -4.01 11.13
N LEU A 85 -18.45 -4.02 12.46
CA LEU A 85 -19.28 -3.23 13.37
C LEU A 85 -19.07 -1.73 13.17
N ALA A 86 -17.83 -1.28 13.00
CA ALA A 86 -17.55 0.12 12.71
C ALA A 86 -18.14 0.54 11.35
N THR A 87 -18.02 -0.29 10.32
CA THR A 87 -18.61 -0.06 9.00
C THR A 87 -20.15 -0.06 9.06
N LEU A 88 -20.75 -0.97 9.83
CA LEU A 88 -22.20 -1.01 10.05
C LEU A 88 -22.69 0.27 10.75
N GLY A 89 -21.99 0.70 11.79
CA GLY A 89 -22.30 1.96 12.47
C GLY A 89 -22.27 3.16 11.51
N LEU A 90 -21.27 3.24 10.64
CA LEU A 90 -21.22 4.27 9.60
C LEU A 90 -22.39 4.12 8.60
N GLY A 91 -22.71 2.91 8.17
CA GLY A 91 -23.85 2.63 7.29
C GLY A 91 -25.19 3.12 7.87
N ILE A 92 -25.38 2.92 9.18
CA ILE A 92 -26.58 3.45 9.90
C ILE A 92 -26.57 4.99 9.89
N LEU A 93 -25.42 5.63 10.08
CA LEU A 93 -25.35 7.09 10.04
C LEU A 93 -25.66 7.66 8.65
N PHE A 94 -25.21 6.98 7.59
CA PHE A 94 -25.59 7.34 6.21
C PHE A 94 -27.09 7.15 5.98
N PHE A 95 -27.65 6.03 6.38
CA PHE A 95 -29.08 5.75 6.24
C PHE A 95 -29.96 6.76 6.98
N LEU A 96 -29.45 7.37 8.06
CA LEU A 96 -30.15 8.39 8.84
C LEU A 96 -29.86 9.83 8.38
N ASP A 97 -29.11 10.02 7.29
CA ASP A 97 -28.61 11.31 6.79
C ASP A 97 -27.84 12.11 7.87
N LYS A 98 -27.11 11.40 8.75
CA LYS A 98 -26.31 11.99 9.84
C LYS A 98 -24.81 11.75 9.71
N ALA A 99 -24.36 11.22 8.56
CA ALA A 99 -22.95 11.00 8.32
C ALA A 99 -22.22 12.32 8.12
N GLU A 100 -21.12 12.49 8.84
CA GLU A 100 -20.23 13.64 8.74
C GLU A 100 -18.80 13.17 8.48
N VAL A 101 -17.93 14.05 7.97
CA VAL A 101 -16.53 13.73 7.63
C VAL A 101 -15.77 13.09 8.79
N TRP A 102 -15.96 13.56 10.02
CA TRP A 102 -15.25 13.02 11.18
C TRP A 102 -15.67 11.57 11.53
N HIS A 103 -16.92 11.18 11.23
CA HIS A 103 -17.36 9.78 11.39
C HIS A 103 -16.57 8.86 10.46
N ILE A 104 -16.30 9.31 9.22
CA ILE A 104 -15.49 8.55 8.27
C ILE A 104 -14.07 8.43 8.78
N TYR A 105 -13.46 9.52 9.28
CA TYR A 105 -12.12 9.45 9.89
C TYR A 105 -12.07 8.47 11.06
N ALA A 106 -13.07 8.50 11.95
CA ALA A 106 -13.15 7.58 13.07
C ALA A 106 -13.21 6.11 12.58
N VAL A 107 -14.06 5.81 11.60
CA VAL A 107 -14.19 4.47 11.05
C VAL A 107 -12.90 4.04 10.32
N MET A 108 -12.28 4.92 9.52
CA MET A 108 -10.99 4.63 8.88
C MET A 108 -9.89 4.35 9.90
N LEU A 109 -9.86 5.06 11.02
CA LEU A 109 -8.94 4.80 12.13
C LEU A 109 -9.15 3.39 12.73
N PHE A 110 -10.40 3.04 13.05
CA PHE A 110 -10.70 1.70 13.58
C PHE A 110 -10.36 0.59 12.59
N ARG A 111 -10.67 0.79 11.31
CA ARG A 111 -10.32 -0.15 10.22
C ARG A 111 -8.79 -0.29 10.09
N ALA A 112 -8.04 0.80 10.15
CA ALA A 112 -6.58 0.77 10.08
C ALA A 112 -5.96 0.00 11.26
N ILE A 113 -6.44 0.23 12.48
CA ILE A 113 -5.99 -0.50 13.67
C ILE A 113 -6.36 -1.98 13.54
N GLY A 114 -7.60 -2.31 13.18
CA GLY A 114 -8.03 -3.70 12.96
C GLY A 114 -7.15 -4.40 11.92
N SER A 115 -6.89 -3.76 10.78
CA SER A 115 -6.05 -4.29 9.69
C SER A 115 -4.60 -4.51 10.13
N ALA A 116 -4.06 -3.65 11.02
CA ALA A 116 -2.71 -3.79 11.55
C ALA A 116 -2.51 -5.10 12.33
N PHE A 117 -3.56 -5.63 12.97
CA PHE A 117 -3.54 -6.95 13.65
C PHE A 117 -3.98 -8.08 12.72
N HIS A 118 -4.97 -7.82 11.88
CA HIS A 118 -5.54 -8.83 10.99
C HIS A 118 -4.52 -9.39 10.00
N TYR A 119 -3.80 -8.51 9.29
CA TYR A 119 -2.87 -8.90 8.25
C TYR A 119 -1.72 -9.81 8.75
N PRO A 120 -1.00 -9.49 9.84
CA PRO A 120 0.00 -10.41 10.39
C PRO A 120 -0.59 -11.74 10.85
N ALA A 121 -1.79 -11.73 11.46
CA ALA A 121 -2.46 -12.95 11.90
C ALA A 121 -2.84 -13.86 10.73
N GLN A 122 -3.34 -13.29 9.63
CA GLN A 122 -3.65 -14.01 8.41
C GLN A 122 -2.38 -14.60 7.79
N MET A 123 -1.34 -13.80 7.57
CA MET A 123 -0.07 -14.26 6.97
C MET A 123 0.57 -15.37 7.79
N ALA A 124 0.59 -15.20 9.12
CA ALA A 124 1.15 -16.20 10.02
C ALA A 124 0.33 -17.51 10.07
N SER A 125 -0.96 -17.48 9.71
CA SER A 125 -1.82 -18.68 9.68
C SER A 125 -1.54 -19.58 8.48
N VAL A 126 -1.06 -19.02 7.36
CA VAL A 126 -0.82 -19.76 6.11
C VAL A 126 0.15 -20.94 6.32
N PRO A 127 1.37 -20.78 6.88
CA PRO A 127 2.30 -21.88 7.05
C PRO A 127 1.86 -22.94 8.06
N LEU A 128 0.86 -22.64 8.92
CA LEU A 128 0.27 -23.65 9.80
C LEU A 128 -0.75 -24.55 9.11
N MET A 129 -1.30 -24.08 7.99
CA MET A 129 -2.38 -24.77 7.27
C MET A 129 -1.89 -25.41 5.97
N VAL A 130 -0.80 -24.92 5.39
CA VAL A 130 -0.29 -25.31 4.07
C VAL A 130 1.02 -26.07 4.23
N PRO A 131 1.26 -27.17 3.48
CA PRO A 131 2.55 -27.85 3.44
C PRO A 131 3.67 -26.95 2.88
N ASP A 132 4.90 -27.14 3.36
CA ASP A 132 6.05 -26.28 3.03
C ASP A 132 6.33 -26.24 1.52
N ASP A 133 6.16 -27.37 0.81
CA ASP A 133 6.33 -27.50 -0.63
C ASP A 133 5.28 -26.72 -1.45
N GLN A 134 4.18 -26.29 -0.85
CA GLN A 134 3.10 -25.51 -1.50
C GLN A 134 3.13 -24.00 -1.15
N LEU A 135 3.94 -23.58 -0.19
CA LEU A 135 3.94 -22.19 0.30
C LEU A 135 4.23 -21.18 -0.82
N SER A 136 5.21 -21.46 -1.68
CA SER A 136 5.55 -20.59 -2.81
C SER A 136 4.38 -20.44 -3.81
N ARG A 137 3.63 -21.53 -4.04
CA ARG A 137 2.45 -21.51 -4.90
C ARG A 137 1.33 -20.67 -4.30
N ILE A 138 1.09 -20.80 -2.99
CA ILE A 138 0.08 -20.00 -2.28
C ILE A 138 0.49 -18.53 -2.24
N ALA A 139 1.77 -18.21 -2.04
CA ALA A 139 2.27 -16.84 -2.11
C ALA A 139 2.03 -16.23 -3.50
N GLY A 140 2.28 -16.98 -4.57
CA GLY A 140 1.99 -16.56 -5.94
C GLY A 140 0.49 -16.31 -6.18
N LEU A 141 -0.38 -17.21 -5.68
CA LEU A 141 -1.83 -17.02 -5.74
C LEU A 141 -2.28 -15.76 -4.97
N ASN A 142 -1.77 -15.53 -3.76
CA ASN A 142 -2.06 -14.32 -2.99
C ASN A 142 -1.69 -13.06 -3.78
N GLN A 143 -0.51 -13.04 -4.40
CA GLN A 143 -0.07 -11.88 -5.18
C GLN A 143 -0.95 -11.65 -6.41
N ALA A 144 -1.34 -12.73 -7.11
CA ALA A 144 -2.23 -12.63 -8.26
C ALA A 144 -3.63 -12.09 -7.87
N PHE A 145 -4.21 -12.59 -6.77
CA PHE A 145 -5.51 -12.10 -6.30
C PHE A 145 -5.46 -10.68 -5.77
N ASN A 146 -4.39 -10.28 -5.07
CA ASN A 146 -4.20 -8.88 -4.67
C ASN A 146 -4.13 -7.96 -5.90
N GLY A 147 -3.42 -8.37 -6.95
CA GLY A 147 -3.40 -7.64 -8.21
C GLY A 147 -4.78 -7.51 -8.86
N ILE A 148 -5.56 -8.60 -8.89
CA ILE A 148 -6.93 -8.61 -9.40
C ILE A 148 -7.83 -7.68 -8.57
N ILE A 149 -7.80 -7.75 -7.25
CA ILE A 149 -8.58 -6.89 -6.36
C ILE A 149 -8.25 -5.42 -6.62
N ASN A 150 -6.98 -5.06 -6.71
CA ASN A 150 -6.56 -3.67 -6.95
C ASN A 150 -7.10 -3.10 -8.27
N ILE A 151 -7.25 -3.93 -9.30
CA ILE A 151 -7.76 -3.47 -10.61
C ILE A 151 -9.30 -3.44 -10.63
N ILE A 152 -9.95 -4.48 -10.06
CA ILE A 152 -11.40 -4.68 -10.20
C ILE A 152 -12.19 -3.90 -9.13
N SER A 153 -11.60 -3.63 -7.97
CA SER A 153 -12.30 -2.99 -6.86
C SER A 153 -12.80 -1.57 -7.21
N ALA A 154 -12.03 -0.79 -7.95
CA ALA A 154 -12.44 0.56 -8.32
C ALA A 154 -13.64 0.58 -9.31
N PRO A 155 -13.65 -0.17 -10.43
CA PRO A 155 -14.82 -0.26 -11.31
C PRO A 155 -16.06 -0.82 -10.63
N LEU A 156 -15.89 -1.88 -9.84
CA LEU A 156 -17.02 -2.45 -9.11
C LEU A 156 -17.48 -1.53 -7.97
N GLY A 157 -16.56 -0.81 -7.32
CA GLY A 157 -16.89 0.21 -6.33
C GLY A 157 -17.70 1.36 -6.93
N ALA A 158 -17.30 1.84 -8.10
CA ALA A 158 -18.05 2.87 -8.84
C ALA A 158 -19.45 2.37 -9.24
N LEU A 159 -19.54 1.15 -9.78
CA LEU A 159 -20.82 0.53 -10.16
C LEU A 159 -21.74 0.33 -8.94
N VAL A 160 -21.21 -0.20 -7.86
CA VAL A 160 -21.97 -0.41 -6.61
C VAL A 160 -22.45 0.92 -6.05
N LEU A 161 -21.59 1.94 -6.05
CA LEU A 161 -21.93 3.28 -5.59
C LEU A 161 -23.05 3.90 -6.42
N GLU A 162 -23.03 3.71 -7.74
CA GLU A 162 -24.07 4.23 -8.66
C GLU A 162 -25.40 3.48 -8.50
N LEU A 163 -25.38 2.15 -8.29
CA LEU A 163 -26.59 1.33 -8.25
C LEU A 163 -27.28 1.34 -6.89
N ILE A 164 -26.53 1.30 -5.80
CA ILE A 164 -27.06 1.11 -4.44
C ILE A 164 -26.52 2.11 -3.40
N GLY A 165 -25.82 3.14 -3.85
CA GLY A 165 -25.35 4.21 -2.98
C GLY A 165 -24.20 3.83 -2.03
N VAL A 166 -23.89 4.76 -1.13
CA VAL A 166 -22.86 4.57 -0.09
C VAL A 166 -23.28 3.49 0.89
N GLU A 167 -24.54 3.49 1.31
CA GLU A 167 -25.11 2.55 2.28
C GLU A 167 -25.00 1.10 1.77
N GLY A 168 -25.31 0.89 0.49
CA GLY A 168 -25.20 -0.42 -0.15
C GLY A 168 -23.75 -0.90 -0.22
N SER A 169 -22.82 0.00 -0.52
CA SER A 169 -21.38 -0.32 -0.51
C SER A 169 -20.90 -0.75 0.89
N LEU A 170 -21.32 -0.02 1.92
CA LEU A 170 -20.98 -0.34 3.31
C LEU A 170 -21.62 -1.68 3.74
N LEU A 171 -22.85 -1.95 3.31
CA LEU A 171 -23.54 -3.21 3.60
C LEU A 171 -22.82 -4.42 2.98
N ILE A 172 -22.29 -4.30 1.76
CA ILE A 172 -21.48 -5.36 1.11
C ILE A 172 -20.27 -5.72 1.98
N ASP A 173 -19.54 -4.75 2.52
CA ASP A 173 -18.38 -5.02 3.39
C ASP A 173 -18.82 -5.75 4.68
N VAL A 174 -19.91 -5.29 5.31
CA VAL A 174 -20.45 -5.96 6.50
C VAL A 174 -20.84 -7.40 6.21
N VAL A 175 -21.49 -7.67 5.09
CA VAL A 175 -21.90 -9.02 4.68
C VAL A 175 -20.68 -9.89 4.39
N THR A 176 -19.72 -9.40 3.60
CA THR A 176 -18.51 -10.15 3.23
C THR A 176 -17.64 -10.46 4.46
N ALA A 177 -17.47 -9.48 5.36
CA ALA A 177 -16.76 -9.67 6.63
C ALA A 177 -17.51 -10.66 7.55
N SER A 178 -18.85 -10.59 7.63
CA SER A 178 -19.65 -11.53 8.42
C SER A 178 -19.52 -12.97 7.91
N ILE A 179 -19.52 -13.17 6.59
CA ILE A 179 -19.25 -14.46 5.95
C ILE A 179 -17.84 -14.94 6.30
N ALA A 180 -16.83 -14.07 6.22
CA ALA A 180 -15.46 -14.42 6.56
C ALA A 180 -15.33 -14.83 8.03
N VAL A 181 -15.91 -14.07 8.96
CA VAL A 181 -15.94 -14.38 10.39
C VAL A 181 -16.63 -15.74 10.63
N ALA A 182 -17.78 -15.97 10.00
CA ALA A 182 -18.50 -17.24 10.15
C ALA A 182 -17.66 -18.43 9.66
N ILE A 183 -17.07 -18.34 8.47
CA ILE A 183 -16.23 -19.40 7.91
C ILE A 183 -15.00 -19.65 8.81
N VAL A 184 -14.28 -18.61 9.22
CA VAL A 184 -13.11 -18.74 10.10
C VAL A 184 -13.50 -19.32 11.45
N ALA A 185 -14.69 -19.01 11.98
CA ALA A 185 -15.18 -19.56 13.25
C ALA A 185 -15.29 -21.09 13.23
N PHE A 186 -15.62 -21.69 12.08
CA PHE A 186 -15.74 -23.16 11.95
C PHE A 186 -14.42 -23.84 11.53
N ILE A 187 -13.43 -23.10 11.01
CA ILE A 187 -12.16 -23.70 10.58
C ILE A 187 -11.20 -23.85 11.78
N PRO A 188 -10.67 -25.05 12.03
CA PRO A 188 -9.63 -25.26 13.04
C PRO A 188 -8.28 -24.75 12.51
N ILE A 189 -7.87 -23.55 12.90
CA ILE A 189 -6.50 -23.06 12.65
C ILE A 189 -5.61 -23.64 13.75
N PRO A 190 -4.54 -24.40 13.39
CA PRO A 190 -3.63 -25.00 14.37
C PRO A 190 -2.99 -23.90 15.24
N ARG A 191 -2.88 -24.18 16.53
CA ARG A 191 -2.11 -23.31 17.42
C ARG A 191 -0.63 -23.59 17.22
N GLN A 192 0.15 -22.53 17.08
CA GLN A 192 1.59 -22.65 17.20
C GLN A 192 1.92 -23.14 18.61
N GLN A 193 2.80 -24.15 18.74
CA GLN A 193 3.35 -24.49 20.03
C GLN A 193 3.97 -23.21 20.59
N LYS A 194 3.66 -22.87 21.86
CA LYS A 194 4.28 -21.73 22.53
C LYS A 194 5.78 -21.86 22.36
N LEU A 195 6.37 -21.00 21.53
CA LEU A 195 7.79 -20.75 21.61
C LEU A 195 8.02 -20.32 23.07
N GLU A 196 8.83 -21.09 23.80
CA GLU A 196 9.31 -20.70 25.13
C GLU A 196 9.74 -19.24 25.03
N SER A 197 9.21 -18.43 25.92
CA SER A 197 9.32 -17.00 25.90
C SER A 197 10.73 -16.57 25.48
N ARG A 198 10.91 -16.05 24.28
CA ARG A 198 12.03 -15.12 24.03
C ARG A 198 11.93 -14.10 25.17
N GLY A 199 12.96 -14.08 26.01
CA GLY A 199 12.98 -13.45 27.31
C GLY A 199 12.42 -12.02 27.36
N LYS A 200 12.32 -11.46 28.57
CA LYS A 200 11.78 -10.11 28.83
C LYS A 200 12.36 -8.98 27.97
N ASP A 201 13.41 -9.27 27.19
CA ASP A 201 14.21 -8.30 26.41
C ASP A 201 13.91 -8.26 24.91
N TRP A 202 12.73 -8.77 24.46
CA TRP A 202 12.40 -8.75 23.02
C TRP A 202 12.39 -7.33 22.42
N PHE A 203 11.95 -6.34 23.22
CA PHE A 203 11.92 -4.94 22.80
C PHE A 203 13.34 -4.37 22.66
N SER A 204 14.24 -4.70 23.59
CA SER A 204 15.66 -4.32 23.49
C SER A 204 16.33 -4.96 22.28
N THR A 205 15.99 -6.21 21.95
CA THR A 205 16.49 -6.89 20.77
C THR A 205 16.03 -6.21 19.47
N ILE A 206 14.74 -5.83 19.37
CA ILE A 206 14.22 -5.08 18.23
C ILE A 206 14.94 -3.74 18.09
N LEU A 207 15.08 -2.99 19.18
CA LEU A 207 15.80 -1.71 19.15
C LEU A 207 17.27 -1.87 18.76
N HIS A 208 17.91 -2.95 19.20
CA HIS A 208 19.30 -3.24 18.82
C HIS A 208 19.38 -3.58 17.33
N ASP A 209 18.52 -4.47 16.83
CA ASP A 209 18.46 -4.82 15.41
C ASP A 209 18.15 -3.60 14.52
N MET A 210 17.25 -2.71 14.98
CA MET A 210 16.99 -1.44 14.29
C MET A 210 18.21 -0.53 14.28
N LYS A 211 18.91 -0.41 15.42
CA LYS A 211 20.13 0.40 15.51
C LYS A 211 21.23 -0.14 14.60
N ASP A 212 21.42 -1.45 14.57
CA ASP A 212 22.42 -2.11 13.71
C ASP A 212 22.09 -1.91 12.23
N GLY A 213 20.82 -2.13 11.85
CA GLY A 213 20.37 -1.89 10.47
C GLY A 213 20.54 -0.43 10.04
N PHE A 214 20.23 0.51 10.93
CA PHE A 214 20.41 1.94 10.69
C PHE A 214 21.90 2.31 10.58
N THR A 215 22.73 1.78 11.46
CA THR A 215 24.18 1.99 11.43
C THR A 215 24.78 1.47 10.14
N TYR A 216 24.39 0.26 9.69
CA TYR A 216 24.82 -0.30 8.42
C TYR A 216 24.37 0.59 7.24
N LEU A 217 23.09 1.04 7.23
CA LEU A 217 22.58 1.93 6.20
C LEU A 217 23.41 3.21 6.10
N MET A 218 23.71 3.84 7.24
CA MET A 218 24.46 5.10 7.29
C MET A 218 25.94 4.93 6.97
N SER A 219 26.51 3.73 7.15
CA SER A 219 27.92 3.45 6.81
C SER A 219 28.15 3.41 5.29
N TRP A 220 27.11 3.07 4.51
CA TRP A 220 27.23 2.99 3.05
C TRP A 220 26.60 4.18 2.34
N LYS A 221 27.41 5.15 1.92
CA LYS A 221 26.97 6.39 1.27
C LYS A 221 26.03 6.17 0.06
N GLY A 222 26.26 5.12 -0.74
CA GLY A 222 25.39 4.78 -1.86
C GLY A 222 23.99 4.41 -1.41
N LEU A 223 23.87 3.63 -0.32
CA LEU A 223 22.60 3.23 0.25
C LEU A 223 21.86 4.41 0.90
N VAL A 224 22.58 5.32 1.55
CA VAL A 224 21.99 6.58 2.07
C VAL A 224 21.38 7.40 0.95
N VAL A 225 22.10 7.59 -0.17
CA VAL A 225 21.60 8.35 -1.33
C VAL A 225 20.39 7.64 -1.94
N LEU A 226 20.43 6.31 -2.12
CA LEU A 226 19.30 5.53 -2.62
C LEU A 226 18.07 5.70 -1.72
N THR A 227 18.24 5.59 -0.40
CA THR A 227 17.17 5.77 0.57
C THR A 227 16.58 7.18 0.50
N ALA A 228 17.42 8.21 0.41
CA ALA A 228 16.95 9.59 0.28
C ALA A 228 16.17 9.82 -1.01
N LEU A 229 16.65 9.30 -2.15
CA LEU A 229 15.94 9.40 -3.43
C LEU A 229 14.59 8.66 -3.40
N ALA A 230 14.57 7.44 -2.88
CA ALA A 230 13.33 6.66 -2.72
C ALA A 230 12.34 7.34 -1.75
N PHE A 231 12.85 7.97 -0.69
CA PHE A 231 12.05 8.75 0.25
C PHE A 231 11.38 9.94 -0.44
N VAL A 232 12.14 10.76 -1.17
CA VAL A 232 11.62 11.92 -1.91
C VAL A 232 10.63 11.47 -2.99
N PHE A 233 10.94 10.38 -3.70
CA PHE A 233 10.06 9.79 -4.72
C PHE A 233 8.70 9.39 -4.12
N LYS A 234 8.67 8.63 -3.04
CA LYS A 234 7.42 8.21 -2.40
C LYS A 234 6.69 9.37 -1.72
N MET A 235 7.42 10.33 -1.16
CA MET A 235 6.86 11.55 -0.57
C MET A 235 6.09 12.37 -1.61
N ALA A 236 6.53 12.42 -2.85
CA ALA A 236 5.85 13.08 -3.95
C ALA A 236 4.71 12.24 -4.55
N LEU A 237 4.95 10.93 -4.72
CA LEU A 237 4.03 10.00 -5.39
C LEU A 237 2.77 9.73 -4.56
N SER A 238 2.89 9.49 -3.25
CA SER A 238 1.76 9.14 -2.39
C SER A 238 0.66 10.20 -2.39
N PRO A 239 0.94 11.50 -2.18
CA PRO A 239 -0.08 12.53 -2.30
C PRO A 239 -0.63 12.69 -3.73
N ALA A 240 0.20 12.49 -4.76
CA ALA A 240 -0.26 12.56 -6.13
C ALA A 240 -1.42 11.56 -6.36
N PHE A 241 -1.27 10.31 -5.95
CA PHE A 241 -2.38 9.32 -6.03
C PHE A 241 -3.57 9.71 -5.16
N THR A 242 -3.34 10.20 -3.95
CA THR A 242 -4.43 10.62 -3.04
C THR A 242 -5.29 11.75 -3.61
N LEU A 243 -4.70 12.63 -4.42
CA LEU A 243 -5.38 13.79 -4.99
C LEU A 243 -6.00 13.53 -6.38
N ILE A 244 -5.79 12.36 -6.99
CA ILE A 244 -6.40 12.00 -8.29
C ILE A 244 -7.92 12.10 -8.29
N PRO A 245 -8.67 11.56 -7.30
CA PRO A 245 -10.13 11.67 -7.32
C PRO A 245 -10.60 13.14 -7.35
N LEU A 246 -9.90 14.02 -6.62
CA LEU A 246 -10.20 15.44 -6.63
C LEU A 246 -9.86 16.12 -7.96
N LEU A 247 -8.75 15.74 -8.60
CA LEU A 247 -8.38 16.20 -9.94
C LEU A 247 -9.46 15.79 -10.97
N VAL A 248 -9.93 14.53 -10.90
CA VAL A 248 -10.99 14.02 -11.78
C VAL A 248 -12.29 14.78 -11.55
N TYR A 249 -12.70 14.96 -10.30
CA TYR A 249 -13.96 15.59 -9.95
C TYR A 249 -14.00 17.10 -10.25
N GLN A 250 -13.05 17.85 -9.69
CA GLN A 250 -13.08 19.33 -9.76
C GLN A 250 -12.53 19.89 -11.07
N HIS A 251 -11.40 19.32 -11.55
CA HIS A 251 -10.70 19.91 -12.69
C HIS A 251 -11.16 19.34 -14.02
N LEU A 252 -11.43 18.04 -14.07
CA LEU A 252 -11.80 17.34 -15.29
C LEU A 252 -13.32 17.14 -15.45
N GLY A 253 -14.14 17.42 -14.41
CA GLY A 253 -15.59 17.26 -14.43
C GLY A 253 -16.05 15.81 -14.53
N GLY A 254 -15.23 14.87 -14.06
CA GLY A 254 -15.53 13.43 -14.10
C GLY A 254 -16.28 12.95 -12.87
N GLY A 255 -16.96 11.81 -12.98
CA GLY A 255 -17.63 11.09 -11.92
C GLY A 255 -16.83 9.88 -11.41
N ALA A 256 -17.48 9.07 -10.55
CA ALA A 256 -16.88 7.85 -9.98
C ALA A 256 -16.42 6.85 -11.05
N ALA A 257 -17.21 6.70 -12.14
CA ALA A 257 -16.85 5.83 -13.27
C ALA A 257 -15.56 6.29 -13.95
N GLN A 258 -15.39 7.60 -14.16
CA GLN A 258 -14.17 8.15 -14.75
C GLN A 258 -12.98 7.98 -13.80
N TYR A 259 -13.15 8.22 -12.49
CA TYR A 259 -12.09 7.98 -11.51
C TYR A 259 -11.69 6.50 -11.49
N SER A 260 -12.65 5.58 -11.51
CA SER A 260 -12.34 4.14 -11.58
C SER A 260 -11.59 3.75 -12.85
N LEU A 261 -11.90 4.36 -13.99
CA LEU A 261 -11.15 4.13 -15.24
C LEU A 261 -9.69 4.58 -15.13
N VAL A 262 -9.42 5.69 -14.46
CA VAL A 262 -8.05 6.16 -14.17
C VAL A 262 -7.27 5.13 -13.36
N GLU A 263 -7.88 4.55 -12.30
CA GLU A 263 -7.28 3.50 -11.48
C GLU A 263 -6.99 2.23 -12.30
N VAL A 264 -7.93 1.81 -13.16
CA VAL A 264 -7.74 0.66 -14.07
C VAL A 264 -6.58 0.90 -15.02
N VAL A 265 -6.50 2.07 -15.64
CA VAL A 265 -5.44 2.41 -16.60
C VAL A 265 -4.07 2.42 -15.91
N ALA A 266 -3.98 2.96 -14.71
CA ALA A 266 -2.75 2.90 -13.90
C ALA A 266 -2.40 1.45 -13.54
N GLY A 267 -3.38 0.63 -13.12
CA GLY A 267 -3.19 -0.78 -12.79
C GLY A 267 -2.72 -1.62 -13.99
N VAL A 268 -3.31 -1.41 -15.17
CA VAL A 268 -2.85 -2.04 -16.42
C VAL A 268 -1.42 -1.62 -16.73
N GLY A 269 -1.09 -0.33 -16.54
CA GLY A 269 0.28 0.15 -16.66
C GLY A 269 1.24 -0.63 -15.76
N ILE A 270 0.92 -0.81 -14.48
CA ILE A 270 1.74 -1.57 -13.51
C ILE A 270 2.00 -3.00 -14.00
N ILE A 271 0.96 -3.69 -14.48
CA ILE A 271 1.12 -5.06 -15.00
C ILE A 271 2.06 -5.07 -16.21
N LEU A 272 1.82 -4.22 -17.19
CA LEU A 272 2.62 -4.18 -18.42
C LEU A 272 4.05 -3.74 -18.16
N GLY A 273 4.28 -2.78 -17.26
CA GLY A 273 5.60 -2.36 -16.83
C GLY A 273 6.37 -3.47 -16.10
N GLY A 274 5.68 -4.24 -15.23
CA GLY A 274 6.24 -5.41 -14.55
C GLY A 274 6.61 -6.53 -15.53
N VAL A 275 5.73 -6.83 -16.49
CA VAL A 275 6.00 -7.82 -17.55
C VAL A 275 7.19 -7.37 -18.41
N LEU A 276 7.23 -6.11 -18.84
CA LEU A 276 8.34 -5.57 -19.60
C LEU A 276 9.66 -5.74 -18.81
N LEU A 277 9.68 -5.33 -17.54
CA LEU A 277 10.88 -5.45 -16.72
C LEU A 277 11.30 -6.92 -16.56
N GLY A 278 10.35 -7.83 -16.40
CA GLY A 278 10.61 -9.27 -16.28
C GLY A 278 11.21 -9.88 -17.54
N VAL A 279 10.79 -9.44 -18.72
CA VAL A 279 11.30 -9.93 -20.02
C VAL A 279 12.62 -9.24 -20.39
N TRP A 280 12.68 -7.92 -20.21
CA TRP A 280 13.86 -7.12 -20.60
C TRP A 280 15.03 -7.23 -19.61
N GLY A 281 14.72 -7.35 -18.30
CA GLY A 281 15.71 -7.40 -17.22
C GLY A 281 16.35 -6.06 -16.86
N GLY A 282 16.02 -4.98 -17.56
CA GLY A 282 16.59 -3.65 -17.35
C GLY A 282 17.95 -3.42 -18.01
N PHE A 283 18.54 -2.26 -17.76
CA PHE A 283 19.91 -1.92 -18.21
C PHE A 283 20.95 -2.71 -17.40
N LYS A 284 22.17 -2.83 -17.95
CA LYS A 284 23.31 -3.52 -17.31
C LYS A 284 23.59 -3.00 -15.89
N LYS A 285 23.45 -1.71 -15.65
CA LYS A 285 23.44 -1.11 -14.31
C LYS A 285 22.01 -0.87 -13.87
N ARG A 286 21.58 -1.50 -12.80
CA ARG A 286 20.23 -1.41 -12.24
C ARG A 286 19.82 0.02 -11.92
N VAL A 287 20.79 0.84 -11.47
CA VAL A 287 20.57 2.25 -11.15
C VAL A 287 20.04 3.05 -12.34
N TYR A 288 20.45 2.77 -13.57
CA TYR A 288 19.94 3.46 -14.75
C TYR A 288 18.51 3.07 -15.10
N THR A 289 18.14 1.81 -14.84
CA THR A 289 16.74 1.35 -14.99
C THR A 289 15.84 2.09 -13.99
N MET A 290 16.27 2.20 -12.74
CA MET A 290 15.57 2.96 -11.71
C MET A 290 15.42 4.44 -12.10
N PHE A 291 16.50 5.10 -12.59
CA PHE A 291 16.44 6.49 -13.02
C PHE A 291 15.47 6.70 -14.18
N ALA A 292 15.52 5.83 -15.21
CA ALA A 292 14.59 5.90 -16.33
C ALA A 292 13.13 5.78 -15.88
N GLY A 293 12.84 4.81 -14.99
CA GLY A 293 11.53 4.65 -14.40
C GLY A 293 11.07 5.88 -13.61
N ALA A 294 11.92 6.41 -12.72
CA ALA A 294 11.57 7.53 -11.86
C ALA A 294 11.41 8.85 -12.66
N ILE A 295 12.19 9.07 -13.72
CA ILE A 295 11.98 10.19 -14.66
C ILE A 295 10.62 10.02 -15.35
N GLY A 296 10.29 8.81 -15.83
CA GLY A 296 8.98 8.55 -16.44
C GLY A 296 7.81 8.83 -15.50
N VAL A 297 7.90 8.41 -14.22
CA VAL A 297 6.90 8.75 -13.19
C VAL A 297 6.85 10.27 -12.97
N GLY A 298 8.00 10.93 -12.83
CA GLY A 298 8.06 12.38 -12.66
C GLY A 298 7.44 13.16 -13.81
N LEU A 299 7.68 12.73 -15.07
CA LEU A 299 7.04 13.30 -16.27
C LEU A 299 5.54 13.06 -16.28
N GLY A 300 5.09 11.85 -15.88
CA GLY A 300 3.65 11.54 -15.74
C GLY A 300 2.98 12.46 -14.71
N ILE A 301 3.56 12.61 -13.51
CA ILE A 301 3.04 13.52 -12.46
C ILE A 301 3.05 14.97 -12.96
N LEU A 302 4.12 15.40 -13.60
CA LEU A 302 4.22 16.74 -14.16
C LEU A 302 3.14 17.01 -15.22
N ALA A 303 2.88 16.04 -16.09
CA ALA A 303 1.82 16.11 -17.11
C ALA A 303 0.42 16.28 -16.49
N LEU A 304 0.15 15.64 -15.33
CA LEU A 304 -1.12 15.84 -14.61
C LEU A 304 -1.33 17.31 -14.20
N GLY A 305 -0.26 18.02 -13.85
CA GLY A 305 -0.31 19.44 -13.49
C GLY A 305 -0.62 20.39 -14.66
N PHE A 306 -0.41 19.95 -15.90
CA PHE A 306 -0.70 20.74 -17.12
C PHE A 306 -1.97 20.32 -17.85
N LEU A 307 -2.80 19.46 -17.26
CA LEU A 307 -4.04 19.04 -17.88
C LEU A 307 -4.99 20.22 -18.07
N PRO A 308 -5.56 20.41 -19.27
CA PRO A 308 -6.58 21.41 -19.50
C PRO A 308 -7.91 21.02 -18.82
N GLN A 309 -8.62 22.01 -18.28
CA GLN A 309 -9.88 21.80 -17.60
C GLN A 309 -10.94 21.15 -18.49
N GLY A 310 -11.73 20.24 -17.94
CA GLY A 310 -12.85 19.57 -18.64
C GLY A 310 -12.45 18.55 -19.71
N ARG A 311 -11.17 18.26 -19.90
CA ARG A 311 -10.70 17.29 -20.91
C ARG A 311 -10.27 15.97 -20.27
N PHE A 312 -11.24 15.25 -19.69
CA PHE A 312 -11.02 13.98 -18.98
C PHE A 312 -10.09 12.98 -19.71
N PRO A 313 -10.26 12.68 -21.03
CA PRO A 313 -9.43 11.63 -21.66
C PRO A 313 -7.92 11.88 -21.60
N LEU A 314 -7.49 13.14 -21.42
CA LEU A 314 -6.08 13.48 -21.39
C LEU A 314 -5.37 13.07 -20.10
N ILE A 315 -6.10 12.64 -19.03
CA ILE A 315 -5.49 12.09 -17.82
C ILE A 315 -4.99 10.65 -18.03
N LEU A 316 -5.58 9.91 -18.97
CA LEU A 316 -5.30 8.48 -19.14
C LEU A 316 -3.85 8.18 -19.56
N PRO A 317 -3.23 8.88 -20.55
CA PRO A 317 -1.84 8.62 -20.90
C PRO A 317 -0.83 8.86 -19.77
N PRO A 318 -0.86 9.99 -19.02
CA PRO A 318 0.05 10.16 -17.89
C PRO A 318 -0.18 9.16 -16.77
N MET A 319 -1.42 8.75 -16.48
CA MET A 319 -1.70 7.72 -15.47
C MET A 319 -1.20 6.34 -15.90
N PHE A 320 -1.37 6.00 -17.18
CA PHE A 320 -0.74 4.79 -17.75
C PHE A 320 0.78 4.84 -17.61
N LEU A 321 1.41 5.96 -17.96
CA LEU A 321 2.85 6.14 -17.86
C LEU A 321 3.34 5.99 -16.41
N ILE A 322 2.67 6.62 -15.45
CA ILE A 322 3.00 6.49 -14.03
C ILE A 322 2.93 5.02 -13.61
N GLY A 323 1.81 4.34 -13.88
CA GLY A 323 1.64 2.94 -13.55
C GLY A 323 2.71 2.06 -14.19
N PHE A 324 2.96 2.24 -15.48
CA PHE A 324 3.95 1.46 -16.25
C PHE A 324 5.38 1.62 -15.72
N MET A 325 5.73 2.80 -15.23
CA MET A 325 7.09 3.10 -14.76
C MET A 325 7.33 2.70 -13.29
N ILE A 326 6.29 2.52 -12.46
CA ILE A 326 6.45 2.12 -11.05
C ILE A 326 7.26 0.82 -10.89
N PRO A 327 6.96 -0.30 -11.56
CA PRO A 327 7.77 -1.52 -11.45
C PRO A 327 9.20 -1.33 -11.94
N ILE A 328 9.41 -0.44 -12.92
CA ILE A 328 10.75 -0.11 -13.47
C ILE A 328 11.58 0.67 -12.44
N VAL A 329 10.93 1.31 -11.46
CA VAL A 329 11.61 1.91 -10.29
C VAL A 329 11.84 0.88 -9.18
N ASP A 330 10.76 0.23 -8.73
CA ASP A 330 10.77 -0.59 -7.51
C ASP A 330 11.54 -1.91 -7.69
N GLY A 331 11.50 -2.52 -8.89
CA GLY A 331 12.22 -3.75 -9.19
C GLY A 331 13.73 -3.64 -9.03
N PRO A 332 14.41 -2.68 -9.69
CA PRO A 332 15.84 -2.45 -9.53
C PRO A 332 16.25 -2.09 -8.09
N ILE A 333 15.45 -1.28 -7.37
CA ILE A 333 15.71 -0.97 -5.95
C ILE A 333 15.77 -2.25 -5.14
N THR A 334 14.74 -3.09 -5.25
CA THR A 334 14.67 -4.38 -4.54
C THR A 334 15.85 -5.28 -4.91
N ALA A 335 16.19 -5.35 -6.20
CA ALA A 335 17.30 -6.17 -6.69
C ALA A 335 18.67 -5.66 -6.21
N ILE A 336 18.87 -4.33 -6.09
CA ILE A 336 20.09 -3.74 -5.52
C ILE A 336 20.20 -4.11 -4.04
N LEU A 337 19.14 -3.89 -3.27
CA LEU A 337 19.11 -4.20 -1.84
C LEU A 337 19.42 -5.68 -1.57
N GLN A 338 18.77 -6.59 -2.31
CA GLN A 338 18.98 -8.04 -2.15
C GLN A 338 20.37 -8.50 -2.59
N ALA A 339 20.95 -7.87 -3.62
CA ALA A 339 22.22 -8.32 -4.19
C ALA A 339 23.45 -7.70 -3.52
N ARG A 340 23.31 -6.59 -2.77
CA ARG A 340 24.44 -5.78 -2.30
C ARG A 340 24.54 -5.60 -0.80
N ILE A 341 23.46 -5.93 -0.06
CA ILE A 341 23.48 -5.94 1.39
C ILE A 341 23.98 -7.32 1.84
N ASP A 342 24.91 -7.33 2.81
CA ASP A 342 25.38 -8.56 3.42
C ASP A 342 24.23 -9.36 4.03
N ASN A 343 24.21 -10.68 3.84
CA ASN A 343 23.12 -11.57 4.26
C ASN A 343 22.78 -11.43 5.75
N GLU A 344 23.77 -11.16 6.59
CA GLU A 344 23.60 -10.94 8.02
C GLU A 344 22.77 -9.69 8.36
N TYR A 345 22.90 -8.62 7.57
CA TYR A 345 22.21 -7.34 7.76
C TYR A 345 20.96 -7.17 6.89
N GLN A 346 20.75 -8.07 5.91
CA GLN A 346 19.71 -7.91 4.89
C GLN A 346 18.32 -7.68 5.49
N GLY A 347 17.89 -8.50 6.46
CA GLY A 347 16.59 -8.35 7.11
C GLY A 347 16.47 -7.03 7.88
N ARG A 348 17.50 -6.65 8.64
CA ARG A 348 17.53 -5.41 9.43
C ARG A 348 17.48 -4.17 8.55
N VAL A 349 18.31 -4.14 7.50
CA VAL A 349 18.37 -3.01 6.56
C VAL A 349 17.11 -2.88 5.74
N MET A 350 16.54 -4.00 5.24
CA MET A 350 15.27 -4.00 4.50
C MET A 350 14.12 -3.45 5.35
N THR A 351 14.09 -3.80 6.64
CA THR A 351 13.09 -3.28 7.58
C THR A 351 13.23 -1.78 7.78
N ILE A 352 14.44 -1.27 8.01
CA ILE A 352 14.70 0.17 8.19
C ILE A 352 14.39 0.94 6.92
N PHE A 353 14.88 0.45 5.77
CA PHE A 353 14.58 1.05 4.46
C PHE A 353 13.07 1.14 4.24
N GLY A 354 12.35 0.01 4.39
CA GLY A 354 10.90 -0.04 4.23
C GLY A 354 10.16 0.91 5.19
N SER A 355 10.59 0.99 6.45
CA SER A 355 10.00 1.90 7.45
C SER A 355 10.17 3.36 7.07
N LEU A 356 11.37 3.75 6.62
CA LEU A 356 11.66 5.13 6.16
C LEU A 356 10.82 5.47 4.93
N ILE A 357 10.74 4.56 3.96
CA ILE A 357 9.94 4.76 2.74
C ILE A 357 8.44 4.84 3.05
N ASN A 358 7.92 4.00 3.95
CA ASN A 358 6.52 4.06 4.36
C ASN A 358 6.18 5.35 5.11
N LEU A 359 7.12 5.91 5.86
CA LEU A 359 6.92 7.19 6.58
C LEU A 359 6.92 8.40 5.64
N SER A 360 7.52 8.30 4.46
CA SER A 360 7.61 9.41 3.49
C SER A 360 6.23 9.82 2.94
N GLY A 361 5.33 8.86 2.72
CA GLY A 361 3.97 9.12 2.24
C GLY A 361 3.18 10.06 3.18
N PRO A 362 3.04 9.73 4.48
CA PRO A 362 2.45 10.63 5.46
C PRO A 362 3.06 12.04 5.49
N ILE A 363 4.38 12.15 5.42
CA ILE A 363 5.06 13.47 5.40
C ILE A 363 4.65 14.26 4.15
N GLY A 364 4.60 13.60 2.99
CA GLY A 364 4.13 14.22 1.75
C GLY A 364 2.66 14.68 1.85
N LEU A 365 1.79 13.86 2.45
CA LEU A 365 0.37 14.18 2.61
C LEU A 365 0.10 15.38 3.53
N ILE A 366 0.88 15.53 4.61
CA ILE A 366 0.79 16.69 5.51
C ILE A 366 1.02 17.99 4.74
N ALA A 367 1.93 18.01 3.79
CA ALA A 367 2.21 19.19 2.98
C ALA A 367 1.23 19.33 1.79
N ALA A 368 0.84 18.23 1.16
CA ALA A 368 0.09 18.23 -0.09
C ALA A 368 -1.34 18.80 0.06
N GLY A 369 -2.04 18.42 1.14
CA GLY A 369 -3.42 18.88 1.37
C GLY A 369 -3.51 20.41 1.42
N PRO A 370 -2.85 21.06 2.39
CA PRO A 370 -2.88 22.53 2.51
C PRO A 370 -2.33 23.25 1.27
N VAL A 371 -1.27 22.74 0.64
CA VAL A 371 -0.71 23.35 -0.58
C VAL A 371 -1.70 23.28 -1.74
N ALA A 372 -2.34 22.13 -1.94
CA ALA A 372 -3.31 21.96 -3.01
C ALA A 372 -4.60 22.78 -2.79
N ASP A 373 -5.07 22.90 -1.54
CA ASP A 373 -6.23 23.75 -1.22
C ASP A 373 -5.91 25.26 -1.38
N ALA A 374 -4.70 25.70 -1.01
CA ALA A 374 -4.32 27.11 -1.05
C ALA A 374 -3.87 27.59 -2.45
N LEU A 375 -3.13 26.78 -3.18
CA LEU A 375 -2.47 27.15 -4.44
C LEU A 375 -3.05 26.45 -5.67
N GLY A 376 -3.94 25.47 -5.46
CA GLY A 376 -4.53 24.63 -6.50
C GLY A 376 -3.83 23.30 -6.71
N LEU A 377 -4.61 22.31 -7.15
CA LEU A 377 -4.15 20.92 -7.39
C LEU A 377 -2.98 20.86 -8.38
N GLN A 378 -3.04 21.65 -9.45
CA GLN A 378 -2.03 21.67 -10.50
C GLN A 378 -0.66 22.06 -9.96
N VAL A 379 -0.60 23.02 -9.04
CA VAL A 379 0.65 23.46 -8.42
C VAL A 379 1.32 22.31 -7.68
N TRP A 380 0.55 21.49 -6.95
CA TRP A 380 1.09 20.32 -6.30
C TRP A 380 1.66 19.30 -7.31
N PHE A 381 0.91 18.95 -8.37
CA PHE A 381 1.38 18.00 -9.37
C PHE A 381 2.64 18.50 -10.09
N ILE A 382 2.70 19.79 -10.44
CA ILE A 382 3.89 20.39 -11.05
C ILE A 382 5.08 20.33 -10.08
N ALA A 383 4.89 20.76 -8.83
CA ALA A 383 5.95 20.76 -7.82
C ALA A 383 6.47 19.35 -7.52
N ALA A 384 5.55 18.38 -7.37
CA ALA A 384 5.88 16.97 -7.13
C ALA A 384 6.64 16.36 -8.32
N GLY A 385 6.18 16.58 -9.55
CA GLY A 385 6.86 16.10 -10.76
C GLY A 385 8.26 16.70 -10.92
N VAL A 386 8.41 18.02 -10.72
CA VAL A 386 9.70 18.70 -10.74
C VAL A 386 10.62 18.18 -9.63
N LEU A 387 10.11 18.00 -8.41
CA LEU A 387 10.88 17.47 -7.28
C LEU A 387 11.43 16.07 -7.58
N VAL A 388 10.60 15.17 -8.12
CA VAL A 388 11.03 13.83 -8.52
C VAL A 388 12.12 13.90 -9.57
N ILE A 389 11.91 14.65 -10.67
CA ILE A 389 12.89 14.75 -11.76
C ILE A 389 14.20 15.36 -11.25
N ALA A 390 14.13 16.46 -10.48
CA ALA A 390 15.32 17.12 -9.93
C ALA A 390 16.11 16.20 -8.98
N SER A 391 15.41 15.44 -8.11
CA SER A 391 16.06 14.48 -7.21
C SER A 391 16.79 13.39 -7.97
N ILE A 392 16.20 12.86 -9.05
CA ILE A 392 16.83 11.83 -9.88
C ILE A 392 18.01 12.40 -10.68
N LEU A 393 17.91 13.61 -11.20
CA LEU A 393 19.05 14.28 -11.84
C LEU A 393 20.21 14.47 -10.84
N PHE A 394 19.92 14.90 -9.60
CA PHE A 394 20.92 14.95 -8.54
C PHE A 394 21.57 13.59 -8.29
N GLY A 395 20.75 12.51 -8.22
CA GLY A 395 21.24 11.13 -8.08
C GLY A 395 22.11 10.69 -9.25
N ALA A 396 21.79 11.10 -10.47
CA ALA A 396 22.55 10.76 -11.69
C ALA A 396 23.94 11.41 -11.75
N PHE A 397 24.16 12.53 -11.05
CA PHE A 397 25.48 13.15 -10.90
C PHE A 397 26.21 12.69 -9.62
N ASN A 398 25.57 11.92 -8.75
CA ASN A 398 26.19 11.47 -7.50
C ASN A 398 27.02 10.20 -7.73
N LYS A 399 28.35 10.29 -7.53
CA LYS A 399 29.28 9.17 -7.72
C LYS A 399 28.96 7.96 -6.85
N HIS A 400 28.47 8.16 -5.63
CA HIS A 400 28.12 7.07 -4.71
C HIS A 400 26.88 6.31 -5.19
N MET A 401 25.91 7.03 -5.79
CA MET A 401 24.75 6.42 -6.41
C MET A 401 25.10 5.63 -7.66
N LEU A 402 25.95 6.16 -8.53
CA LEU A 402 26.40 5.50 -9.76
C LEU A 402 27.24 4.23 -9.51
N SER A 403 27.87 4.14 -8.35
CA SER A 403 28.67 2.97 -7.93
C SER A 403 27.89 1.98 -7.06
N ILE A 404 26.59 2.19 -6.82
CA ILE A 404 25.79 1.34 -5.91
C ILE A 404 25.71 -0.11 -6.38
N ASP A 405 25.71 -0.35 -7.69
CA ASP A 405 25.71 -1.69 -8.29
C ASP A 405 27.02 -2.47 -8.06
N THR A 406 28.11 -1.80 -7.69
CA THR A 406 29.43 -2.40 -7.46
C THR A 406 29.89 -2.30 -6.00
N GLY A 407 29.11 -1.63 -5.15
CA GLY A 407 29.37 -1.44 -3.71
C GLY A 407 28.91 -2.64 -2.86
N PRO A 408 29.11 -2.56 -1.54
CA PRO A 408 29.75 -3.60 -0.76
C PRO A 408 28.98 -4.90 -0.65
N ILE A 409 29.62 -6.01 -0.99
CA ILE A 409 29.52 -7.29 -0.27
C ILE A 409 30.90 -7.43 0.36
N ASN A 410 30.97 -7.44 1.72
CA ASN A 410 32.19 -7.60 2.52
C ASN A 410 33.31 -6.56 2.34
N GLY A 411 33.11 -5.50 1.62
CA GLY A 411 33.91 -4.31 1.72
C GLY A 411 33.36 -3.49 2.90
N LYS A 412 34.01 -3.49 4.05
CA LYS A 412 33.66 -2.59 5.17
C LYS A 412 33.41 -1.20 4.57
N ALA A 413 32.13 -0.76 4.70
CA ALA A 413 31.65 0.55 4.24
C ALA A 413 32.40 1.67 4.97
#